data_44a9a7c20fdfef71c18eba25e17698e0
#
_entry.id   44a9a7c20fdfef71c18eba25e17698e0
#
_cell.length_a   1.000
_cell.length_b   1.000
_cell.length_c   1.000
_cell.angle_alpha   90.00
_cell.angle_beta   90.00
_cell.angle_gamma   90.00
#
_symmetry.space_group_name_H-M   'P 1'
#
loop_
_entity.id
_entity.type
_entity.pdbx_description
1 polymer ?
#
loop_
_entity_poly.entity_id
_entity_poly.type
_entity_poly.pdbx_seq_one_letter_code
_entity_poly.pdbx_strand_id
1 'polypeptide(L)'
;TKITREMAEKADNAGVNLVVLKMEDALKEEAKKVKVITNGCVDAQGFFSFDVKECGINERCSFDEIKKILDTTSDVEEQKEMLRRNHDQLIGRTVTVKDILSSINYLNGLGHGVGTTDDIDHLGNRRIRSVGELLQNQFRIGFSRMERVIRERMTLQSQDQSVITPQALINIRPVVAAIKEFFGSSPLSQFMDQNNPLAELTHKRRLSALGPGGLSRDRAGFEVRDVHYSHYGRMCPIETPEGPNIGLISYLASYAKI
;
A
#
# COMPACT_ATOMS: atom_id res chain seq x y z
N THR A 1 -6.79 2.12 -36.06
CA THR A 1 -7.80 2.88 -35.29
C THR A 1 -7.09 3.47 -34.07
N LYS A 2 -7.27 4.74 -33.79
CA LYS A 2 -6.75 5.33 -32.54
C LYS A 2 -7.50 4.72 -31.36
N ILE A 3 -6.78 4.29 -30.33
CA ILE A 3 -7.38 3.75 -29.11
C ILE A 3 -7.95 4.92 -28.30
N THR A 4 -9.25 4.90 -28.05
CA THR A 4 -9.93 5.85 -27.15
C THR A 4 -9.92 5.29 -25.74
N ARG A 5 -10.18 6.16 -24.75
CA ARG A 5 -10.30 5.74 -23.35
C ARG A 5 -11.38 4.67 -23.17
N GLU A 6 -12.52 4.83 -23.80
CA GLU A 6 -13.62 3.85 -23.76
C GLU A 6 -13.22 2.48 -24.33
N MET A 7 -12.40 2.46 -25.39
CA MET A 7 -11.90 1.21 -25.97
C MET A 7 -10.90 0.53 -25.01
N ALA A 8 -10.07 1.30 -24.34
CA ALA A 8 -9.13 0.77 -23.34
C ALA A 8 -9.88 0.20 -22.13
N GLU A 9 -10.87 0.90 -21.62
CA GLU A 9 -11.73 0.44 -20.52
C GLU A 9 -12.52 -0.83 -20.90
N LYS A 10 -13.06 -0.90 -22.11
CA LYS A 10 -13.73 -2.12 -22.61
C LYS A 10 -12.75 -3.31 -22.73
N ALA A 11 -11.52 -3.07 -23.16
CA ALA A 11 -10.52 -4.12 -23.24
C ALA A 11 -10.08 -4.63 -21.86
N ASP A 12 -9.90 -3.71 -20.88
CA ASP A 12 -9.59 -4.04 -19.51
C ASP A 12 -10.73 -4.85 -18.87
N ASN A 13 -11.98 -4.39 -19.00
CA ASN A 13 -13.15 -5.07 -18.49
C ASN A 13 -13.43 -6.43 -19.18
N ALA A 14 -12.92 -6.65 -20.37
CA ALA A 14 -13.00 -7.94 -21.07
C ALA A 14 -11.83 -8.89 -20.74
N GLY A 15 -10.92 -8.51 -19.83
CA GLY A 15 -9.80 -9.33 -19.44
C GLY A 15 -8.71 -9.48 -20.49
N VAL A 16 -8.56 -8.51 -21.39
CA VAL A 16 -7.54 -8.56 -22.45
C VAL A 16 -6.16 -8.29 -21.84
N ASN A 17 -5.32 -9.31 -21.78
CA ASN A 17 -4.00 -9.23 -21.13
C ASN A 17 -2.87 -8.74 -22.03
N LEU A 18 -3.06 -8.70 -23.34
CA LEU A 18 -2.02 -8.29 -24.30
C LEU A 18 -2.62 -7.45 -25.41
N VAL A 19 -2.07 -6.27 -25.62
CA VAL A 19 -2.41 -5.36 -26.71
C VAL A 19 -1.15 -4.99 -27.50
N VAL A 20 -1.23 -4.96 -28.81
CA VAL A 20 -0.12 -4.51 -29.68
C VAL A 20 -0.45 -3.14 -30.25
N LEU A 21 0.29 -2.14 -29.81
CA LEU A 21 0.17 -0.77 -30.29
C LEU A 21 1.09 -0.56 -31.50
N LYS A 22 0.58 0.12 -32.53
CA LYS A 22 1.39 0.64 -33.64
C LYS A 22 1.64 2.11 -33.35
N MET A 23 2.89 2.46 -33.12
CA MET A 23 3.32 3.85 -32.90
C MET A 23 3.83 4.40 -34.23
N GLU A 24 3.25 5.55 -34.65
CA GLU A 24 3.77 6.30 -35.79
C GLU A 24 5.03 7.04 -35.32
N ASP A 25 6.18 6.64 -35.85
CA ASP A 25 7.45 7.35 -35.60
C ASP A 25 7.60 8.38 -36.71
N ALA A 26 7.50 9.67 -36.38
CA ALA A 26 7.58 10.77 -37.35
C ALA A 26 8.96 10.83 -38.11
N LEU A 27 9.94 10.04 -37.67
CA LEU A 27 11.30 10.02 -38.20
C LEU A 27 11.67 8.71 -38.95
N LYS A 28 10.80 7.71 -38.96
CA LYS A 28 11.04 6.41 -39.59
C LYS A 28 9.83 5.92 -40.38
N GLU A 29 10.06 5.43 -41.59
CA GLU A 29 9.02 4.89 -42.47
C GLU A 29 8.32 3.62 -41.94
N GLU A 30 8.85 2.96 -40.92
CA GLU A 30 8.27 1.76 -40.32
C GLU A 30 7.61 2.06 -38.97
N ALA A 31 6.30 1.76 -38.86
CA ALA A 31 5.56 1.85 -37.61
C ALA A 31 6.12 0.88 -36.54
N LYS A 32 6.62 1.44 -35.46
CA LYS A 32 7.15 0.66 -34.33
C LYS A 32 5.99 -0.04 -33.61
N LYS A 33 6.11 -1.35 -33.41
CA LYS A 33 5.12 -2.12 -32.65
C LYS A 33 5.54 -2.24 -31.20
N VAL A 34 4.73 -1.74 -30.29
CA VAL A 34 4.94 -1.85 -28.85
C VAL A 34 3.89 -2.81 -28.26
N LYS A 35 4.33 -3.83 -27.56
CA LYS A 35 3.45 -4.75 -26.83
C LYS A 35 3.19 -4.20 -25.44
N VAL A 36 1.93 -4.12 -25.05
CA VAL A 36 1.49 -3.78 -23.68
C VAL A 36 0.90 -5.04 -23.06
N ILE A 37 1.47 -5.46 -21.94
CA ILE A 37 1.09 -6.65 -21.18
C ILE A 37 0.60 -6.21 -19.82
N THR A 38 -0.56 -6.71 -19.38
CA THR A 38 -1.09 -6.51 -18.04
C THR A 38 -0.76 -7.69 -17.13
N ASN A 39 -0.94 -7.54 -15.82
CA ASN A 39 -0.80 -8.65 -14.87
C ASN A 39 -2.01 -9.59 -14.85
N GLY A 40 -3.05 -9.31 -15.62
CA GLY A 40 -4.28 -10.10 -15.69
C GLY A 40 -5.26 -9.87 -14.54
N CYS A 41 -5.09 -8.79 -13.78
CA CYS A 41 -6.08 -8.38 -12.77
C CYS A 41 -7.11 -7.42 -13.39
N VAL A 42 -8.40 -7.67 -13.10
CA VAL A 42 -9.55 -6.92 -13.61
C VAL A 42 -10.46 -6.49 -12.47
N ASP A 43 -11.35 -5.54 -12.75
CA ASP A 43 -12.43 -5.22 -11.84
C ASP A 43 -13.49 -6.32 -11.89
N ALA A 44 -13.68 -7.04 -10.77
CA ALA A 44 -14.61 -8.13 -10.68
C ALA A 44 -16.07 -7.70 -10.91
N GLN A 45 -16.42 -6.44 -10.61
CA GLN A 45 -17.79 -5.94 -10.75
C GLN A 45 -18.31 -6.05 -12.19
N GLY A 46 -17.43 -5.96 -13.18
CA GLY A 46 -17.82 -6.07 -14.60
C GLY A 46 -18.31 -7.45 -15.03
N PHE A 47 -18.09 -8.49 -14.23
CA PHE A 47 -18.38 -9.90 -14.57
C PHE A 47 -19.57 -10.50 -13.81
N PHE A 48 -20.03 -9.84 -12.74
CA PHE A 48 -21.10 -10.31 -11.88
C PHE A 48 -22.31 -9.36 -11.89
N SER A 49 -23.50 -9.91 -11.77
CA SER A 49 -24.76 -9.17 -11.74
C SER A 49 -25.11 -8.56 -10.37
N PHE A 50 -24.36 -8.92 -9.33
CA PHE A 50 -24.52 -8.47 -7.95
C PHE A 50 -23.33 -7.63 -7.50
N ASP A 51 -23.47 -6.90 -6.38
CA ASP A 51 -22.34 -6.12 -5.82
C ASP A 51 -21.30 -7.05 -5.18
N VAL A 52 -20.13 -7.14 -5.81
CA VAL A 52 -19.02 -7.99 -5.33
C VAL A 52 -18.44 -7.53 -3.99
N LYS A 53 -18.69 -6.29 -3.58
CA LYS A 53 -18.28 -5.75 -2.28
C LYS A 53 -18.97 -6.45 -1.12
N GLU A 54 -20.18 -6.97 -1.31
CA GLU A 54 -20.89 -7.81 -0.31
C GLU A 54 -20.13 -9.10 0.00
N CYS A 55 -19.28 -9.54 -0.92
CA CYS A 55 -18.42 -10.70 -0.74
C CYS A 55 -17.02 -10.35 -0.17
N GLY A 56 -16.79 -9.08 0.18
CA GLY A 56 -15.50 -8.59 0.71
C GLY A 56 -14.46 -8.25 -0.36
N ILE A 57 -14.84 -8.21 -1.63
CA ILE A 57 -13.94 -7.91 -2.75
C ILE A 57 -13.98 -6.41 -3.03
N ASN A 58 -12.90 -5.72 -2.66
CA ASN A 58 -12.73 -4.27 -2.85
C ASN A 58 -11.53 -3.93 -3.76
N GLU A 59 -10.84 -4.93 -4.26
CA GLU A 59 -9.62 -4.79 -5.05
C GLU A 59 -9.76 -5.50 -6.39
N ARG A 60 -8.82 -5.24 -7.30
CA ARG A 60 -8.77 -5.94 -8.59
C ARG A 60 -8.42 -7.41 -8.38
N CYS A 61 -9.11 -8.28 -9.09
CA CYS A 61 -9.02 -9.74 -8.97
C CYS A 61 -8.38 -10.37 -10.20
N SER A 62 -7.77 -11.54 -10.01
CA SER A 62 -7.26 -12.35 -11.12
C SER A 62 -8.38 -12.76 -12.06
N PHE A 63 -8.29 -12.39 -13.34
CA PHE A 63 -9.27 -12.75 -14.37
C PHE A 63 -9.37 -14.27 -14.55
N ASP A 64 -8.24 -15.00 -14.44
CA ASP A 64 -8.22 -16.45 -14.58
C ASP A 64 -9.07 -17.12 -13.49
N GLU A 65 -9.03 -16.62 -12.27
CA GLU A 65 -9.83 -17.16 -11.15
C GLU A 65 -11.31 -16.76 -11.27
N ILE A 66 -11.61 -15.52 -11.69
CA ILE A 66 -12.98 -15.10 -12.01
C ILE A 66 -13.58 -16.01 -13.08
N LYS A 67 -12.83 -16.27 -14.15
CA LYS A 67 -13.27 -17.11 -15.23
C LYS A 67 -13.58 -18.53 -14.77
N LYS A 68 -12.76 -19.14 -13.91
CA LYS A 68 -13.04 -20.45 -13.32
C LYS A 68 -14.37 -20.47 -12.56
N ILE A 69 -14.69 -19.43 -11.81
CA ILE A 69 -15.96 -19.33 -11.07
C ILE A 69 -17.13 -19.25 -12.05
N LEU A 70 -17.03 -18.40 -13.07
CA LEU A 70 -18.10 -18.26 -14.09
C LEU A 70 -18.31 -19.53 -14.91
N ASP A 71 -17.24 -20.26 -15.21
CA ASP A 71 -17.30 -21.53 -15.94
C ASP A 71 -17.86 -22.67 -15.07
N THR A 72 -17.77 -22.57 -13.74
CA THR A 72 -18.22 -23.60 -12.79
C THR A 72 -19.70 -23.49 -12.50
N THR A 73 -20.23 -22.30 -12.28
CA THR A 73 -21.65 -22.10 -11.90
C THR A 73 -22.22 -20.81 -12.45
N SER A 74 -23.52 -20.88 -12.80
CA SER A 74 -24.32 -19.72 -13.21
C SER A 74 -25.26 -19.23 -12.09
N ASP A 75 -25.31 -19.94 -10.95
CA ASP A 75 -26.15 -19.54 -9.82
C ASP A 75 -25.48 -18.44 -9.00
N VAL A 76 -26.24 -17.39 -8.71
CA VAL A 76 -25.75 -16.19 -8.03
C VAL A 76 -25.28 -16.49 -6.59
N GLU A 77 -26.02 -17.32 -5.86
CA GLU A 77 -25.65 -17.62 -4.47
C GLU A 77 -24.39 -18.51 -4.40
N GLU A 78 -24.28 -19.48 -5.30
CA GLU A 78 -23.06 -20.27 -5.40
C GLU A 78 -21.85 -19.42 -5.82
N GLN A 79 -22.03 -18.47 -6.75
CA GLN A 79 -20.98 -17.53 -7.14
C GLN A 79 -20.52 -16.69 -5.96
N LYS A 80 -21.44 -16.16 -5.14
CA LYS A 80 -21.10 -15.40 -3.93
C LYS A 80 -20.33 -16.24 -2.92
N GLU A 81 -20.74 -17.49 -2.72
CA GLU A 81 -20.03 -18.40 -1.81
C GLU A 81 -18.63 -18.75 -2.32
N MET A 82 -18.47 -19.01 -3.62
CA MET A 82 -17.18 -19.26 -4.24
C MET A 82 -16.25 -18.04 -4.17
N LEU A 83 -16.77 -16.83 -4.35
CA LEU A 83 -16.00 -15.60 -4.19
C LEU A 83 -15.47 -15.43 -2.76
N ARG A 84 -16.30 -15.68 -1.75
CA ARG A 84 -15.89 -15.64 -0.33
C ARG A 84 -14.85 -16.71 0.00
N ARG A 85 -15.06 -17.92 -0.50
CA ARG A 85 -14.17 -19.06 -0.25
C ARG A 85 -12.80 -18.90 -0.91
N ASN A 86 -12.76 -18.36 -2.13
CA ASN A 86 -11.54 -18.22 -2.91
C ASN A 86 -10.92 -16.81 -2.82
N HIS A 87 -11.32 -16.01 -1.85
CA HIS A 87 -10.89 -14.62 -1.67
C HIS A 87 -9.37 -14.44 -1.76
N ASP A 88 -8.59 -15.29 -1.10
CA ASP A 88 -7.12 -15.19 -1.08
C ASP A 88 -6.46 -15.60 -2.41
N GLN A 89 -7.16 -16.32 -3.28
CA GLN A 89 -6.69 -16.67 -4.62
C GLN A 89 -7.10 -15.63 -5.66
N LEU A 90 -8.26 -15.00 -5.44
CA LEU A 90 -8.76 -13.93 -6.29
C LEU A 90 -7.94 -12.66 -6.14
N ILE A 91 -7.67 -12.27 -4.89
CA ILE A 91 -6.87 -11.07 -4.57
C ILE A 91 -5.45 -11.52 -4.25
N GLY A 92 -4.53 -11.31 -5.20
CA GLY A 92 -3.11 -11.67 -5.02
C GLY A 92 -2.44 -10.80 -3.95
N ARG A 93 -2.15 -11.40 -2.79
CA ARG A 93 -1.42 -10.75 -1.68
C ARG A 93 0.10 -10.84 -1.82
N THR A 94 0.58 -11.60 -2.78
CA THR A 94 2.00 -11.82 -3.06
C THR A 94 2.32 -11.44 -4.49
N VAL A 95 3.54 -10.94 -4.72
CA VAL A 95 4.02 -10.60 -6.06
C VAL A 95 4.13 -11.86 -6.91
N THR A 96 3.51 -11.86 -8.07
CA THR A 96 3.52 -12.96 -9.03
C THR A 96 4.50 -12.69 -10.18
N VAL A 97 4.81 -13.74 -10.96
CA VAL A 97 5.62 -13.58 -12.18
C VAL A 97 4.93 -12.67 -13.20
N LYS A 98 3.58 -12.68 -13.24
CA LYS A 98 2.80 -11.80 -14.13
C LYS A 98 2.99 -10.33 -13.74
N ASP A 99 3.02 -10.01 -12.45
CA ASP A 99 3.27 -8.64 -11.96
C ASP A 99 4.66 -8.14 -12.33
N ILE A 100 5.68 -9.02 -12.20
CA ILE A 100 7.06 -8.67 -12.59
C ILE A 100 7.15 -8.40 -14.10
N LEU A 101 6.58 -9.28 -14.92
CA LEU A 101 6.61 -9.13 -16.37
C LEU A 101 5.84 -7.89 -16.85
N SER A 102 4.67 -7.62 -16.27
CA SER A 102 3.88 -6.42 -16.59
C SER A 102 4.61 -5.14 -16.18
N SER A 103 5.27 -5.13 -15.02
CA SER A 103 6.05 -3.98 -14.55
C SER A 103 7.25 -3.68 -15.45
N ILE A 104 8.00 -4.72 -15.87
CA ILE A 104 9.11 -4.58 -16.81
C ILE A 104 8.59 -4.09 -18.18
N ASN A 105 7.46 -4.64 -18.64
CA ASN A 105 6.85 -4.22 -19.88
C ASN A 105 6.38 -2.76 -19.83
N TYR A 106 5.78 -2.33 -18.72
CA TYR A 106 5.37 -0.95 -18.50
C TYR A 106 6.58 0.00 -18.52
N LEU A 107 7.65 -0.36 -17.83
CA LEU A 107 8.88 0.42 -17.82
C LEU A 107 9.47 0.58 -19.25
N ASN A 108 9.48 -0.49 -20.04
CA ASN A 108 9.89 -0.43 -21.45
C ASN A 108 8.93 0.44 -22.27
N GLY A 109 7.62 0.37 -21.99
CA GLY A 109 6.62 1.21 -22.63
C GLY A 109 6.85 2.70 -22.41
N LEU A 110 7.22 3.12 -21.18
CA LEU A 110 7.57 4.51 -20.87
C LEU A 110 8.70 5.04 -21.76
N GLY A 111 9.73 4.23 -22.01
CA GLY A 111 10.82 4.58 -22.92
C GLY A 111 10.38 4.78 -24.39
N HIS A 112 9.20 4.32 -24.76
CA HIS A 112 8.59 4.48 -26.07
C HIS A 112 7.41 5.48 -26.08
N GLY A 113 7.21 6.22 -25.00
CA GLY A 113 6.11 7.18 -24.88
C GLY A 113 4.74 6.53 -24.65
N VAL A 114 4.70 5.27 -24.22
CA VAL A 114 3.47 4.55 -23.84
C VAL A 114 3.40 4.50 -22.32
N GLY A 115 2.39 5.16 -21.76
CA GLY A 115 2.22 5.29 -20.32
C GLY A 115 2.68 6.63 -19.76
N THR A 116 2.50 6.83 -18.47
CA THR A 116 2.90 8.04 -17.73
C THR A 116 3.52 7.61 -16.41
N THR A 117 4.45 8.40 -15.92
CA THR A 117 4.99 8.21 -14.56
C THR A 117 4.00 8.77 -13.55
N ASP A 118 3.88 8.09 -12.41
CA ASP A 118 3.06 8.58 -11.30
C ASP A 118 3.72 9.79 -10.65
N ASP A 119 2.86 10.71 -10.19
CA ASP A 119 3.28 11.84 -9.40
C ASP A 119 3.52 11.39 -7.95
N ILE A 120 4.78 11.41 -7.52
CA ILE A 120 5.22 10.93 -6.20
C ILE A 120 4.62 11.78 -5.07
N ASP A 121 4.44 13.08 -5.30
CA ASP A 121 3.99 14.03 -4.29
C ASP A 121 2.46 14.11 -4.19
N HIS A 122 1.75 13.49 -5.13
CA HIS A 122 0.30 13.38 -5.07
C HIS A 122 -0.12 12.56 -3.83
N LEU A 123 -1.07 13.08 -3.03
CA LEU A 123 -1.53 12.41 -1.80
C LEU A 123 -2.21 11.05 -2.02
N GLY A 124 -2.53 10.70 -3.25
CA GLY A 124 -2.93 9.33 -3.62
C GLY A 124 -1.79 8.32 -3.51
N ASN A 125 -0.54 8.75 -3.71
CA ASN A 125 0.68 7.93 -3.63
C ASN A 125 1.44 8.14 -2.30
N ARG A 126 1.12 9.20 -1.59
CA ARG A 126 1.73 9.58 -0.32
C ARG A 126 0.70 9.46 0.79
N ARG A 127 0.73 8.35 1.52
CA ARG A 127 -0.25 8.05 2.57
C ARG A 127 0.22 8.43 3.96
N ILE A 128 -0.70 8.67 4.86
CA ILE A 128 -0.44 8.89 6.28
C ILE A 128 -0.43 7.54 6.99
N ARG A 129 0.55 7.34 7.86
CA ARG A 129 0.60 6.22 8.80
C ARG A 129 0.13 6.71 10.17
N SER A 130 -1.00 6.20 10.63
CA SER A 130 -1.54 6.53 11.93
C SER A 130 -0.77 5.84 13.07
N VAL A 131 -1.02 6.26 14.30
CA VAL A 131 -0.41 5.68 15.51
C VAL A 131 -0.64 4.18 15.61
N GLY A 132 -1.83 3.70 15.23
CA GLY A 132 -2.16 2.28 15.26
C GLY A 132 -1.23 1.44 14.40
N GLU A 133 -0.92 1.87 13.17
CA GLU A 133 0.03 1.17 12.28
C GLU A 133 1.45 1.19 12.84
N LEU A 134 1.89 2.31 13.40
CA LEU A 134 3.22 2.43 14.00
C LEU A 134 3.37 1.49 15.20
N LEU A 135 2.36 1.42 16.07
CA LEU A 135 2.34 0.49 17.20
C LEU A 135 2.27 -0.97 16.74
N GLN A 136 1.46 -1.29 15.74
CA GLN A 136 1.39 -2.63 15.17
C GLN A 136 2.78 -3.11 14.71
N ASN A 137 3.56 -2.24 14.07
CA ASN A 137 4.91 -2.57 13.65
C ASN A 137 5.84 -2.85 14.85
N GLN A 138 5.72 -2.09 15.95
CA GLN A 138 6.49 -2.33 17.15
C GLN A 138 6.10 -3.65 17.84
N PHE A 139 4.81 -3.97 17.90
CA PHE A 139 4.34 -5.27 18.37
C PHE A 139 4.91 -6.41 17.51
N ARG A 140 4.88 -6.28 16.19
CA ARG A 140 5.42 -7.28 15.26
C ARG A 140 6.90 -7.54 15.54
N ILE A 141 7.71 -6.48 15.72
CA ILE A 141 9.13 -6.59 16.08
C ILE A 141 9.29 -7.30 17.42
N GLY A 142 8.52 -6.90 18.42
CA GLY A 142 8.52 -7.50 19.76
C GLY A 142 8.17 -8.98 19.75
N PHE A 143 7.12 -9.36 19.02
CA PHE A 143 6.71 -10.76 18.87
C PHE A 143 7.75 -11.60 18.10
N SER A 144 8.35 -11.05 17.04
CA SER A 144 9.41 -11.76 16.30
C SER A 144 10.64 -12.02 17.17
N ARG A 145 11.04 -11.05 18.01
CA ARG A 145 12.11 -11.24 19.01
C ARG A 145 11.72 -12.29 20.07
N MET A 146 10.47 -12.27 20.52
CA MET A 146 9.97 -13.25 21.50
C MET A 146 9.92 -14.66 20.91
N GLU A 147 9.43 -14.81 19.67
CA GLU A 147 9.41 -16.09 18.96
C GLU A 147 10.81 -16.73 18.88
N ARG A 148 11.83 -15.93 18.53
CA ARG A 148 13.21 -16.43 18.48
C ARG A 148 13.67 -16.95 19.83
N VAL A 149 13.41 -16.22 20.93
CA VAL A 149 13.76 -16.65 22.28
C VAL A 149 13.03 -17.93 22.68
N ILE A 150 11.75 -18.07 22.30
CA ILE A 150 10.98 -19.28 22.57
C ILE A 150 11.58 -20.47 21.82
N ARG A 151 11.93 -20.33 20.55
CA ARG A 151 12.58 -21.40 19.76
C ARG A 151 13.91 -21.84 20.38
N GLU A 152 14.75 -20.88 20.79
CA GLU A 152 16.03 -21.16 21.47
C GLU A 152 15.79 -21.95 22.77
N ARG A 153 14.84 -21.53 23.59
CA ARG A 153 14.49 -22.23 24.84
C ARG A 153 13.93 -23.63 24.59
N MET A 154 13.06 -23.80 23.61
CA MET A 154 12.54 -25.11 23.24
C MET A 154 13.66 -26.07 22.84
N THR A 155 14.62 -25.60 22.07
CA THR A 155 15.76 -26.42 21.64
C THR A 155 16.64 -26.84 22.83
N LEU A 156 16.91 -25.93 23.78
CA LEU A 156 17.71 -26.24 24.96
C LEU A 156 16.98 -27.19 25.93
N GLN A 157 15.72 -26.96 26.19
CA GLN A 157 14.93 -27.76 27.14
C GLN A 157 14.51 -29.12 26.58
N SER A 158 14.45 -29.30 25.27
CA SER A 158 14.17 -30.61 24.66
C SER A 158 15.29 -31.63 24.98
N GLN A 159 16.46 -31.19 25.35
CA GLN A 159 17.59 -32.03 25.73
C GLN A 159 17.45 -32.57 27.19
N ASP A 160 16.72 -31.88 28.07
CA ASP A 160 16.62 -32.18 29.49
C ASP A 160 15.47 -33.11 29.89
N GLN A 161 14.69 -33.63 28.94
CA GLN A 161 13.51 -34.50 29.15
C GLN A 161 12.48 -33.99 30.19
N SER A 162 12.50 -32.70 30.54
CA SER A 162 11.57 -32.10 31.47
C SER A 162 10.24 -31.75 30.78
N VAL A 163 9.12 -31.78 31.51
CA VAL A 163 7.84 -31.36 31.03
C VAL A 163 7.84 -29.85 30.77
N ILE A 164 7.81 -29.47 29.51
CA ILE A 164 7.85 -28.06 29.08
C ILE A 164 6.43 -27.48 29.12
N THR A 165 6.25 -26.43 29.90
CA THR A 165 4.99 -25.67 29.93
C THR A 165 5.10 -24.39 29.09
N PRO A 166 4.05 -23.93 28.40
CA PRO A 166 4.07 -22.68 27.64
C PRO A 166 4.50 -21.46 28.48
N GLN A 167 4.12 -21.43 29.75
CA GLN A 167 4.43 -20.35 30.68
C GLN A 167 5.94 -20.25 30.98
N ALA A 168 6.67 -21.36 30.99
CA ALA A 168 8.12 -21.38 31.20
C ALA A 168 8.89 -20.87 29.95
N LEU A 169 8.32 -21.03 28.77
CA LEU A 169 8.90 -20.64 27.51
C LEU A 169 8.70 -19.16 27.18
N ILE A 170 7.52 -18.62 27.49
CA ILE A 170 7.11 -17.27 27.12
C ILE A 170 7.83 -16.23 27.99
N ASN A 171 8.45 -15.25 27.32
CA ASN A 171 9.03 -14.09 27.96
C ASN A 171 8.50 -12.81 27.31
N ILE A 172 7.79 -11.99 28.07
CA ILE A 172 7.17 -10.75 27.59
C ILE A 172 8.16 -9.58 27.45
N ARG A 173 9.38 -9.69 28.01
CA ARG A 173 10.36 -8.60 28.03
C ARG A 173 10.69 -8.03 26.65
N PRO A 174 10.88 -8.82 25.57
CA PRO A 174 11.15 -8.30 24.24
C PRO A 174 10.04 -7.42 23.69
N VAL A 175 8.78 -7.75 23.96
CA VAL A 175 7.62 -6.96 23.54
C VAL A 175 7.56 -5.64 24.30
N VAL A 176 7.71 -5.71 25.63
CA VAL A 176 7.73 -4.51 26.48
C VAL A 176 8.91 -3.59 26.11
N ALA A 177 10.07 -4.16 25.80
CA ALA A 177 11.24 -3.39 25.36
C ALA A 177 11.00 -2.66 24.04
N ALA A 178 10.38 -3.33 23.05
CA ALA A 178 10.06 -2.70 21.75
C ALA A 178 9.07 -1.53 21.90
N ILE A 179 8.05 -1.68 22.75
CA ILE A 179 7.09 -0.61 23.03
C ILE A 179 7.76 0.56 23.75
N LYS A 180 8.58 0.27 24.79
CA LYS A 180 9.33 1.31 25.50
C LYS A 180 10.31 2.05 24.59
N GLU A 181 10.98 1.33 23.69
CA GLU A 181 11.87 1.90 22.69
C GLU A 181 11.12 2.91 21.80
N PHE A 182 9.91 2.57 21.33
CA PHE A 182 9.09 3.46 20.51
C PHE A 182 8.71 4.74 21.27
N PHE A 183 8.16 4.63 22.47
CA PHE A 183 7.74 5.79 23.24
C PHE A 183 8.89 6.63 23.79
N GLY A 184 10.06 6.04 24.01
CA GLY A 184 11.22 6.74 24.58
C GLY A 184 12.18 7.35 23.57
N SER A 185 12.27 6.79 22.35
CA SER A 185 13.30 7.20 21.38
C SER A 185 12.77 7.56 19.98
N SER A 186 11.49 7.30 19.69
CA SER A 186 10.93 7.67 18.39
C SER A 186 10.75 9.19 18.27
N PRO A 187 11.19 9.81 17.14
CA PRO A 187 10.94 11.22 16.88
C PRO A 187 9.45 11.58 16.78
N LEU A 188 8.59 10.58 16.56
CA LEU A 188 7.14 10.75 16.43
C LEU A 188 6.43 10.73 17.79
N SER A 189 7.07 10.16 18.81
CA SER A 189 6.58 10.20 20.18
C SER A 189 7.15 11.44 20.89
N GLN A 190 6.34 12.45 21.09
CA GLN A 190 6.74 13.74 21.59
C GLN A 190 5.96 14.11 22.85
N PHE A 191 6.53 14.96 23.70
CA PHE A 191 5.76 15.61 24.77
C PHE A 191 4.69 16.48 24.12
N MET A 192 3.45 16.37 24.63
CA MET A 192 2.34 17.17 24.14
C MET A 192 2.51 18.64 24.55
N ASP A 193 2.31 19.54 23.62
CA ASP A 193 2.23 20.95 23.88
C ASP A 193 0.93 21.27 24.62
N GLN A 194 1.02 21.73 25.87
CA GLN A 194 -0.12 21.93 26.77
C GLN A 194 -0.24 23.36 27.27
N ASN A 195 0.30 24.35 26.55
CA ASN A 195 0.20 25.77 26.93
C ASN A 195 -1.26 26.24 26.97
N ASN A 196 -2.07 25.80 26.02
CA ASN A 196 -3.50 26.05 25.95
C ASN A 196 -4.21 24.93 25.16
N PRO A 197 -5.56 24.84 25.22
CA PRO A 197 -6.31 23.79 24.51
C PRO A 197 -6.10 23.77 22.99
N LEU A 198 -5.90 24.95 22.38
CA LEU A 198 -5.64 25.04 20.95
C LEU A 198 -4.27 24.45 20.58
N ALA A 199 -3.24 24.69 21.39
CA ALA A 199 -1.91 24.10 21.19
C ALA A 199 -1.95 22.57 21.25
N GLU A 200 -2.71 22.00 22.18
CA GLU A 200 -2.93 20.55 22.26
C GLU A 200 -3.60 20.00 21.00
N LEU A 201 -4.69 20.65 20.56
CA LEU A 201 -5.41 20.24 19.36
C LEU A 201 -4.52 20.29 18.12
N THR A 202 -3.79 21.38 17.95
CA THR A 202 -2.86 21.57 16.82
C THR A 202 -1.76 20.52 16.84
N HIS A 203 -1.19 20.21 18.01
CA HIS A 203 -0.16 19.19 18.14
C HIS A 203 -0.69 17.78 17.76
N LYS A 204 -1.93 17.45 18.14
CA LYS A 204 -2.57 16.17 17.77
C LYS A 204 -2.86 16.03 16.27
N ARG A 205 -3.01 17.15 15.56
CA ARG A 205 -3.29 17.21 14.12
C ARG A 205 -2.03 17.40 13.26
N ARG A 206 -0.84 17.35 13.86
CA ARG A 206 0.44 17.51 13.18
C ARG A 206 0.75 16.28 12.34
N LEU A 207 1.23 16.52 11.12
CA LEU A 207 1.74 15.53 10.19
C LEU A 207 3.25 15.68 10.06
N SER A 208 3.98 14.57 10.10
CA SER A 208 5.43 14.57 9.94
C SER A 208 5.84 13.68 8.77
N ALA A 209 6.67 14.21 7.88
CA ALA A 209 7.30 13.42 6.82
C ALA A 209 8.58 12.70 7.33
N LEU A 210 9.01 13.00 8.55
CA LEU A 210 10.21 12.46 9.19
C LEU A 210 9.90 11.17 9.95
N GLY A 211 10.94 10.43 10.30
CA GLY A 211 10.84 9.26 11.15
C GLY A 211 11.03 7.94 10.40
N PRO A 212 10.79 6.80 11.07
CA PRO A 212 11.00 5.47 10.50
C PRO A 212 10.17 5.23 9.23
N GLY A 213 10.84 4.96 8.12
CA GLY A 213 10.21 4.78 6.81
C GLY A 213 9.73 6.07 6.15
N GLY A 214 10.05 7.24 6.70
CA GLY A 214 9.87 8.56 6.11
C GLY A 214 11.16 9.12 5.49
N LEU A 215 11.16 10.44 5.29
CA LEU A 215 12.28 11.16 4.71
C LEU A 215 13.31 11.58 5.80
N SER A 216 14.55 11.79 5.39
CA SER A 216 15.54 12.52 6.19
C SER A 216 15.60 13.97 5.74
N ARG A 217 15.92 14.88 6.67
CA ARG A 217 16.01 16.33 6.37
C ARG A 217 16.97 16.63 5.21
N ASP A 218 18.11 15.94 5.19
CA ASP A 218 19.18 16.20 4.22
C ASP A 218 18.85 15.65 2.82
N ARG A 219 17.96 14.64 2.73
CA ARG A 219 17.55 14.04 1.46
C ARG A 219 16.25 14.61 0.89
N ALA A 220 15.53 15.41 1.66
CA ALA A 220 14.30 16.03 1.23
C ALA A 220 14.60 17.25 0.35
N GLY A 221 14.36 17.14 -0.95
CA GLY A 221 14.46 18.24 -1.91
C GLY A 221 13.34 19.28 -1.76
N PHE A 222 13.35 20.28 -2.62
CA PHE A 222 12.33 21.34 -2.64
C PHE A 222 10.96 20.79 -3.04
N GLU A 223 10.90 19.86 -3.98
CA GLU A 223 9.64 19.29 -4.50
C GLU A 223 8.76 18.69 -3.39
N VAL A 224 9.38 17.95 -2.45
CA VAL A 224 8.66 17.31 -1.33
C VAL A 224 8.19 18.33 -0.29
N ARG A 225 8.82 19.53 -0.24
CA ARG A 225 8.52 20.59 0.72
C ARG A 225 7.47 21.57 0.22
N ASP A 226 7.24 21.58 -1.09
CA ASP A 226 6.28 22.47 -1.73
C ASP A 226 4.83 22.01 -1.50
N VAL A 227 3.91 22.93 -1.66
CA VAL A 227 2.48 22.67 -1.60
C VAL A 227 2.03 22.09 -2.95
N HIS A 228 1.49 20.87 -2.89
CA HIS A 228 0.92 20.21 -4.04
C HIS A 228 -0.59 20.49 -4.16
N TYR A 229 -1.14 20.52 -5.38
CA TYR A 229 -2.57 20.78 -5.60
C TYR A 229 -3.48 19.78 -4.87
N SER A 230 -3.03 18.52 -4.69
CA SER A 230 -3.77 17.49 -3.94
C SER A 230 -3.91 17.79 -2.44
N HIS A 231 -3.16 18.78 -1.91
CA HIS A 231 -3.28 19.22 -0.51
C HIS A 231 -4.58 19.94 -0.22
N TYR A 232 -5.28 20.44 -1.26
CA TYR A 232 -6.53 21.15 -1.10
C TYR A 232 -7.56 20.35 -0.30
N GLY A 233 -8.05 20.94 0.79
CA GLY A 233 -9.00 20.32 1.70
C GLY A 233 -8.42 19.20 2.60
N ARG A 234 -7.13 18.85 2.50
CA ARG A 234 -6.47 17.78 3.25
C ARG A 234 -5.36 18.28 4.16
N MET A 235 -4.44 19.05 3.64
CA MET A 235 -3.31 19.59 4.38
C MET A 235 -3.32 21.13 4.31
N CYS A 236 -3.01 21.80 5.43
CA CYS A 236 -2.92 23.25 5.46
C CYS A 236 -1.72 23.72 4.62
N PRO A 237 -1.91 24.62 3.65
CA PRO A 237 -0.82 25.09 2.80
C PRO A 237 0.08 26.14 3.49
N ILE A 238 -0.31 26.66 4.65
CA ILE A 238 0.36 27.78 5.32
C ILE A 238 1.07 27.32 6.59
N GLU A 239 0.45 26.44 7.38
CA GLU A 239 0.95 26.06 8.69
C GLU A 239 2.10 25.07 8.56
N THR A 240 3.32 25.57 8.61
CA THR A 240 4.57 24.80 8.60
C THR A 240 5.63 25.57 9.38
N PRO A 241 6.58 24.91 10.08
CA PRO A 241 7.66 25.61 10.77
C PRO A 241 8.64 26.25 9.77
N GLU A 242 9.31 27.28 10.20
CA GLU A 242 10.46 27.86 9.49
C GLU A 242 11.74 27.04 9.72
N GLY A 243 12.69 27.13 8.78
CA GLY A 243 14.00 26.49 8.87
C GLY A 243 14.06 25.09 8.26
N PRO A 244 14.89 24.17 8.79
CA PRO A 244 15.19 22.90 8.14
C PRO A 244 14.00 21.94 8.03
N ASN A 245 12.95 22.18 8.80
CA ASN A 245 11.73 21.36 8.81
C ASN A 245 10.60 21.92 7.93
N ILE A 246 10.83 23.01 7.20
CA ILE A 246 9.82 23.59 6.32
C ILE A 246 9.27 22.56 5.33
N GLY A 247 7.96 22.46 5.19
CA GLY A 247 7.29 21.50 4.33
C GLY A 247 7.35 20.04 4.77
N LEU A 248 8.22 19.68 5.73
CA LEU A 248 8.31 18.31 6.28
C LEU A 248 7.43 18.10 7.50
N ILE A 249 7.11 19.16 8.19
CA ILE A 249 6.12 19.20 9.26
C ILE A 249 4.95 20.03 8.77
N SER A 250 3.77 19.46 8.75
CA SER A 250 2.55 20.07 8.23
C SER A 250 1.39 19.76 9.18
N TYR A 251 0.22 20.28 8.87
CA TYR A 251 -0.97 20.09 9.69
C TYR A 251 -2.18 19.74 8.82
N LEU A 252 -3.12 19.01 9.39
CA LEU A 252 -4.38 18.71 8.72
C LEU A 252 -5.18 19.99 8.49
N ALA A 253 -5.83 20.12 7.35
CA ALA A 253 -6.83 21.15 7.10
C ALA A 253 -7.98 21.05 8.12
N SER A 254 -8.67 22.16 8.39
CA SER A 254 -9.63 22.27 9.51
C SER A 254 -10.67 21.15 9.57
N TYR A 255 -11.22 20.75 8.42
CA TYR A 255 -12.24 19.71 8.33
C TYR A 255 -11.72 18.37 7.84
N ALA A 256 -10.41 18.23 7.60
CA ALA A 256 -9.83 16.96 7.17
C ALA A 256 -9.88 15.94 8.31
N LYS A 257 -10.15 14.68 7.94
CA LYS A 257 -10.14 13.50 8.81
C LYS A 257 -9.21 12.45 8.21
N ILE A 258 -8.62 11.64 9.07
CA ILE A 258 -7.79 10.48 8.72
C ILE A 258 -8.65 9.23 8.78
#